data_64e3dbfb17d520a61d71d1704fdaf9b1
#
_entry.id   64e3dbfb17d520a61d71d1704fdaf9b1
#
_cell.length_a   1.000
_cell.length_b   1.000
_cell.length_c   1.000
_cell.angle_alpha   90.00
_cell.angle_beta   90.00
_cell.angle_gamma   90.00
#
_symmetry.space_group_name_H-M   'P 1'
#
loop_
_entity.id
_entity.type
_entity.pdbx_description
1 polymer ?
#
loop_
_entity_poly.entity_id
_entity_poly.type
_entity_poly.pdbx_seq_one_letter_code
_entity_poly.pdbx_strand_id
1 'polypeptide(L)'
;MEHSYLEGVVAAFFAVLFLGQELPGRRPTAFLDKVCIHQSDEKLKQAAIQHLDTFLRRSRCFCVLYDHQYFTRLWCAFELAYYAANVDADQVVVLPLWYAPFVLCGILCNLLAYQIGFGWEFSTGLYVW
;
A
#
# COMPACT_ATOMS: atom_id res chain seq x y z
N MET A 1 -8.55 18.89 27.70
CA MET A 1 -8.84 19.29 26.31
C MET A 1 -7.93 18.59 25.27
N GLU A 2 -6.64 18.41 25.53
CA GLU A 2 -5.71 17.74 24.58
C GLU A 2 -6.04 16.28 24.28
N HIS A 3 -6.55 15.52 25.24
CA HIS A 3 -6.93 14.11 25.06
C HIS A 3 -7.98 13.91 23.97
N SER A 4 -8.98 14.78 23.93
CA SER A 4 -10.07 14.72 22.97
C SER A 4 -9.60 14.99 21.53
N TYR A 5 -8.56 15.81 21.34
CA TYR A 5 -8.01 16.07 20.01
C TYR A 5 -7.22 14.87 19.46
N LEU A 6 -6.45 14.20 20.31
CA LEU A 6 -5.66 13.05 19.89
C LEU A 6 -6.56 11.87 19.47
N GLU A 7 -7.58 11.59 20.26
CA GLU A 7 -8.58 10.57 19.94
C GLU A 7 -9.30 10.90 18.63
N GLY A 8 -9.66 12.16 18.41
CA GLY A 8 -10.26 12.62 17.17
C GLY A 8 -9.35 12.45 15.95
N VAL A 9 -8.07 12.78 16.07
CA VAL A 9 -7.09 12.63 14.99
C VAL A 9 -6.86 11.15 14.66
N VAL A 10 -6.74 10.30 15.67
CA VAL A 10 -6.58 8.85 15.45
C VAL A 10 -7.83 8.24 14.81
N ALA A 11 -9.01 8.59 15.29
CA ALA A 11 -10.27 8.14 14.71
C ALA A 11 -10.43 8.62 13.27
N ALA A 12 -10.09 9.87 12.96
CA ALA A 12 -10.12 10.41 11.59
C ALA A 12 -9.12 9.68 10.67
N PHE A 13 -7.91 9.39 11.16
CA PHE A 13 -6.91 8.63 10.40
C PHE A 13 -7.44 7.24 10.02
N PHE A 14 -8.00 6.50 10.99
CA PHE A 14 -8.57 5.19 10.70
C PHE A 14 -9.82 5.26 9.82
N ALA A 15 -10.65 6.29 10.00
CA ALA A 15 -11.80 6.51 9.13
C ALA A 15 -11.36 6.74 7.68
N VAL A 16 -10.35 7.57 7.44
CA VAL A 16 -9.80 7.79 6.09
C VAL A 16 -9.15 6.52 5.53
N LEU A 17 -8.43 5.76 6.37
CA LEU A 17 -7.76 4.54 5.95
C LEU A 17 -8.75 3.44 5.52
N PHE A 18 -9.83 3.25 6.29
CA PHE A 18 -10.80 2.17 6.05
C PHE A 18 -11.99 2.60 5.18
N LEU A 19 -12.44 3.84 5.32
CA LEU A 19 -13.61 4.35 4.58
C LEU A 19 -13.24 5.20 3.37
N GLY A 20 -11.98 5.62 3.25
CA GLY A 20 -11.51 6.45 2.14
C GLY A 20 -11.67 5.77 0.77
N GLN A 21 -11.70 4.45 0.74
CA GLN A 21 -11.93 3.66 -0.47
C GLN A 21 -13.39 3.72 -0.96
N GLU A 22 -14.33 4.03 -0.07
CA GLU A 22 -15.75 4.12 -0.37
C GLU A 22 -16.17 5.53 -0.82
N LEU A 23 -15.26 6.51 -0.72
CA LEU A 23 -15.56 7.86 -1.17
C LEU A 23 -15.82 7.90 -2.67
N PRO A 24 -16.91 8.57 -3.11
CA PRO A 24 -17.26 8.69 -4.52
C PRO A 24 -16.17 9.49 -5.24
N GLY A 25 -15.34 8.80 -6.00
CA GLY A 25 -14.25 9.35 -6.79
C GLY A 25 -13.98 8.50 -8.02
N ARG A 26 -13.03 8.92 -8.86
CA ARG A 26 -12.54 8.10 -9.98
C ARG A 26 -11.93 6.83 -9.41
N ARG A 27 -12.61 5.71 -9.57
CA ARG A 27 -12.08 4.39 -9.22
C ARG A 27 -10.96 4.07 -10.22
N PRO A 28 -9.71 4.01 -9.81
CA PRO A 28 -8.63 3.59 -10.71
C PRO A 28 -8.87 2.14 -11.11
N THR A 29 -8.71 1.83 -12.37
CA THR A 29 -8.67 0.45 -12.84
C THR A 29 -7.23 -0.03 -12.76
N ALA A 30 -7.01 -1.20 -12.18
CA ALA A 30 -5.71 -1.84 -12.09
C ALA A 30 -5.71 -3.13 -12.91
N PHE A 31 -4.64 -3.36 -13.67
CA PHE A 31 -4.37 -4.64 -14.28
C PHE A 31 -3.51 -5.46 -13.30
N LEU A 32 -3.99 -6.65 -12.94
CA LEU A 32 -3.26 -7.62 -12.13
C LEU A 32 -3.22 -8.93 -12.91
N ASP A 33 -2.04 -9.35 -13.31
CA ASP A 33 -1.82 -10.52 -14.17
C ASP A 33 -2.54 -11.77 -13.67
N LYS A 34 -2.37 -12.08 -12.40
CA LYS A 34 -2.94 -13.28 -11.76
C LYS A 34 -4.48 -13.28 -11.71
N VAL A 35 -5.10 -12.11 -11.78
CA VAL A 35 -6.57 -11.96 -11.77
C VAL A 35 -7.12 -11.78 -13.18
N CYS A 36 -6.40 -11.04 -14.02
CA CYS A 36 -6.87 -10.67 -15.35
C CYS A 36 -6.54 -11.73 -16.41
N ILE A 37 -5.49 -12.54 -16.18
CA ILE A 37 -5.09 -13.62 -17.09
C ILE A 37 -5.73 -14.93 -16.65
N HIS A 38 -6.41 -15.62 -17.58
CA HIS A 38 -7.04 -16.90 -17.31
C HIS A 38 -6.00 -17.97 -16.93
N GLN A 39 -6.12 -18.53 -15.71
CA GLN A 39 -5.08 -19.42 -15.17
C GLN A 39 -5.25 -20.90 -15.57
N SER A 40 -6.46 -21.32 -15.93
CA SER A 40 -6.80 -22.73 -16.20
C SER A 40 -6.83 -23.07 -17.70
N ASP A 41 -7.11 -22.10 -18.57
CA ASP A 41 -7.14 -22.29 -20.01
C ASP A 41 -5.83 -21.80 -20.66
N GLU A 42 -5.02 -22.74 -21.14
CA GLU A 42 -3.70 -22.44 -21.70
C GLU A 42 -3.77 -21.57 -22.96
N LYS A 43 -4.83 -21.71 -23.79
CA LYS A 43 -4.99 -20.90 -25.01
C LYS A 43 -5.28 -19.45 -24.67
N LEU A 44 -6.19 -19.21 -23.72
CA LEU A 44 -6.52 -17.87 -23.25
C LEU A 44 -5.34 -17.23 -22.53
N LYS A 45 -4.61 -18.02 -21.75
CA LYS A 45 -3.38 -17.58 -21.08
C LYS A 45 -2.32 -17.13 -22.07
N GLN A 46 -2.02 -17.94 -23.06
CA GLN A 46 -1.04 -17.58 -24.10
C GLN A 46 -1.45 -16.34 -24.88
N ALA A 47 -2.73 -16.21 -25.25
CA ALA A 47 -3.23 -15.02 -25.91
C ALA A 47 -3.08 -13.77 -25.03
N ALA A 48 -3.36 -13.85 -23.74
CA ALA A 48 -3.19 -12.74 -22.82
C ALA A 48 -1.70 -12.34 -22.65
N ILE A 49 -0.80 -13.33 -22.58
CA ILE A 49 0.65 -13.09 -22.51
C ILE A 49 1.17 -12.41 -23.78
N GLN A 50 0.68 -12.82 -24.97
CA GLN A 50 1.04 -12.18 -26.24
C GLN A 50 0.62 -10.71 -26.34
N HIS A 51 -0.44 -10.31 -25.61
CA HIS A 51 -0.94 -8.93 -25.57
C HIS A 51 -0.52 -8.14 -24.33
N LEU A 52 0.39 -8.69 -23.52
CA LEU A 52 0.85 -8.04 -22.30
C LEU A 52 1.49 -6.68 -22.57
N ASP A 53 2.22 -6.55 -23.67
CA ASP A 53 2.82 -5.29 -24.10
C ASP A 53 1.77 -4.18 -24.25
N THR A 54 0.61 -4.52 -24.78
CA THR A 54 -0.50 -3.57 -24.97
C THR A 54 -1.07 -3.08 -23.64
N PHE A 55 -1.17 -3.96 -22.63
CA PHE A 55 -1.60 -3.57 -21.29
C PHE A 55 -0.59 -2.66 -20.61
N LEU A 56 0.70 -3.00 -20.68
CA LEU A 56 1.77 -2.21 -20.12
C LEU A 56 1.85 -0.81 -20.75
N ARG A 57 1.78 -0.70 -22.07
CA ARG A 57 1.81 0.58 -22.78
C ARG A 57 0.60 1.47 -22.52
N ARG A 58 -0.56 0.90 -22.20
CA ARG A 58 -1.77 1.65 -21.87
C ARG A 58 -1.86 2.03 -20.39
N SER A 59 -1.01 1.47 -19.57
CA SER A 59 -0.96 1.77 -18.14
C SER A 59 -0.30 3.14 -17.90
N ARG A 60 -0.95 3.98 -17.10
CA ARG A 60 -0.42 5.30 -16.72
C ARG A 60 0.67 5.21 -15.68
N CYS A 61 0.67 4.16 -14.89
CA CYS A 61 1.61 3.97 -13.79
C CYS A 61 1.83 2.47 -13.61
N PHE A 62 3.06 2.09 -13.33
CA PHE A 62 3.44 0.74 -12.98
C PHE A 62 3.74 0.66 -11.49
N CYS A 63 2.93 -0.08 -10.74
CA CYS A 63 3.08 -0.20 -9.30
C CYS A 63 3.77 -1.51 -8.94
N VAL A 64 4.96 -1.39 -8.38
CA VAL A 64 5.76 -2.52 -7.87
C VAL A 64 5.43 -2.74 -6.40
N LEU A 65 4.79 -3.84 -6.07
CA LEU A 65 4.64 -4.30 -4.69
C LEU A 65 5.91 -5.07 -4.31
N TYR A 66 6.87 -4.32 -3.76
CA TYR A 66 8.22 -4.82 -3.53
C TYR A 66 8.31 -5.67 -2.26
N ASP A 67 8.78 -6.91 -2.43
CA ASP A 67 9.29 -7.78 -1.39
C ASP A 67 10.75 -8.19 -1.71
N HIS A 68 11.42 -8.82 -0.76
CA HIS A 68 12.82 -9.27 -0.96
C HIS A 68 12.98 -10.33 -2.08
N GLN A 69 11.88 -10.97 -2.49
CA GLN A 69 11.85 -11.97 -3.57
C GLN A 69 11.40 -11.40 -4.92
N TYR A 70 11.02 -10.13 -5.00
CA TYR A 70 10.47 -9.53 -6.23
C TYR A 70 11.39 -9.76 -7.44
N PHE A 71 12.67 -9.46 -7.30
CA PHE A 71 13.64 -9.59 -8.40
C PHE A 71 14.11 -11.03 -8.65
N THR A 72 13.80 -11.98 -7.79
CA THR A 72 14.05 -13.40 -8.06
C THR A 72 13.03 -14.00 -9.02
N ARG A 73 11.89 -13.32 -9.19
CA ARG A 73 10.83 -13.72 -10.11
C ARG A 73 11.10 -13.11 -11.47
N LEU A 74 11.51 -13.92 -12.42
CA LEU A 74 11.83 -13.50 -13.78
C LEU A 74 10.70 -12.70 -14.44
N TRP A 75 9.44 -13.10 -14.20
CA TRP A 75 8.27 -12.45 -14.77
C TRP A 75 8.13 -11.00 -14.27
N CYS A 76 8.21 -10.77 -12.97
CA CYS A 76 8.12 -9.43 -12.38
C CYS A 76 9.26 -8.51 -12.85
N ALA A 77 10.48 -9.06 -12.93
CA ALA A 77 11.64 -8.33 -13.43
C ALA A 77 11.47 -7.95 -14.91
N PHE A 78 10.92 -8.87 -15.73
CA PHE A 78 10.65 -8.63 -17.15
C PHE A 78 9.61 -7.53 -17.35
N GLU A 79 8.48 -7.58 -16.65
CA GLU A 79 7.42 -6.56 -16.75
C GLU A 79 7.92 -5.17 -16.38
N LEU A 80 8.67 -5.07 -15.27
CA LEU A 80 9.28 -3.83 -14.84
C LEU A 80 10.29 -3.29 -15.87
N ALA A 81 11.19 -4.14 -16.36
CA ALA A 81 12.18 -3.75 -17.36
C ALA A 81 11.51 -3.31 -18.66
N TYR A 82 10.48 -4.04 -19.11
CA TYR A 82 9.74 -3.70 -20.31
C TYR A 82 9.04 -2.34 -20.15
N TYR A 83 8.36 -2.10 -19.02
CA TYR A 83 7.66 -0.85 -18.78
C TYR A 83 8.63 0.34 -18.73
N ALA A 84 9.71 0.23 -17.96
CA ALA A 84 10.71 1.28 -17.82
C ALA A 84 11.42 1.62 -19.15
N ALA A 85 11.65 0.60 -20.01
CA ALA A 85 12.33 0.80 -21.29
C ALA A 85 11.40 1.35 -22.41
N ASN A 86 10.10 1.04 -22.36
CA ASN A 86 9.20 1.30 -23.49
C ASN A 86 8.09 2.30 -23.21
N VAL A 87 7.84 2.61 -21.94
CA VAL A 87 6.76 3.54 -21.55
C VAL A 87 7.36 4.76 -20.87
N ASP A 88 7.61 4.70 -19.56
CA ASP A 88 8.16 5.79 -18.80
C ASP A 88 8.70 5.29 -17.44
N ALA A 89 9.99 5.45 -17.22
CA ALA A 89 10.61 5.06 -15.96
C ALA A 89 10.14 5.91 -14.77
N ASP A 90 9.75 7.15 -15.01
CA ASP A 90 9.30 8.09 -13.96
C ASP A 90 7.88 7.74 -13.46
N GLN A 91 7.15 6.93 -14.20
CA GLN A 91 5.82 6.44 -13.82
C GLN A 91 5.86 5.13 -13.02
N VAL A 92 7.03 4.66 -12.63
CA VAL A 92 7.19 3.47 -11.79
C VAL A 92 7.11 3.87 -10.31
N VAL A 93 6.13 3.32 -9.62
CA VAL A 93 5.96 3.53 -8.18
C VAL A 93 6.32 2.25 -7.44
N VAL A 94 7.26 2.32 -6.51
CA VAL A 94 7.67 1.17 -5.70
C VAL A 94 7.08 1.29 -4.30
N LEU A 95 6.26 0.31 -3.93
CA LEU A 95 5.63 0.21 -2.61
C LEU A 95 6.19 -1.01 -1.86
N PRO A 96 7.07 -0.81 -0.87
CA PRO A 96 7.57 -1.90 -0.04
C PRO A 96 6.44 -2.51 0.81
N LEU A 97 6.25 -3.82 0.72
CA LEU A 97 5.17 -4.52 1.44
C LEU A 97 5.34 -4.45 2.97
N TRP A 98 6.57 -4.33 3.47
CA TRP A 98 6.87 -4.19 4.91
C TRP A 98 6.54 -2.80 5.45
N TYR A 99 6.35 -1.80 4.60
CA TYR A 99 6.13 -0.42 5.03
C TYR A 99 4.82 -0.24 5.80
N ALA A 100 3.73 -0.81 5.31
CA ALA A 100 2.42 -0.71 5.96
C ALA A 100 2.40 -1.31 7.38
N PRO A 101 2.84 -2.56 7.62
CA PRO A 101 2.91 -3.11 8.97
C PRO A 101 3.90 -2.36 9.87
N PHE A 102 5.00 -1.84 9.32
CA PHE A 102 5.95 -1.04 10.09
C PHE A 102 5.32 0.26 10.61
N VAL A 103 4.64 1.01 9.74
CA VAL A 103 3.94 2.24 10.12
C VAL A 103 2.84 1.95 11.15
N LEU A 104 2.04 0.90 10.93
CA LEU A 104 0.99 0.49 11.85
C LEU A 104 1.55 0.13 13.23
N CYS A 105 2.63 -0.65 13.27
CA CYS A 105 3.31 -0.99 14.52
C CYS A 105 3.82 0.26 15.24
N GLY A 106 4.42 1.20 14.52
CA GLY A 106 4.89 2.47 15.07
C GLY A 106 3.75 3.29 15.68
N ILE A 107 2.60 3.38 15.03
CA ILE A 107 1.42 4.05 15.55
C ILE A 107 0.93 3.37 16.84
N LEU A 108 0.81 2.04 16.81
CA LEU A 108 0.36 1.28 17.99
C LEU A 108 1.32 1.43 19.16
N CYS A 109 2.63 1.37 18.94
CA CYS A 109 3.63 1.59 19.98
C CYS A 109 3.53 2.99 20.58
N ASN A 110 3.33 4.03 19.76
CA ASN A 110 3.13 5.38 20.24
C ASN A 110 1.87 5.52 21.08
N LEU A 111 0.75 4.94 20.65
CA LEU A 111 -0.50 4.97 21.42
C LEU A 111 -0.35 4.26 22.76
N LEU A 112 0.31 3.10 22.81
CA LEU A 112 0.57 2.38 24.04
C LEU A 112 1.49 3.15 24.97
N ALA A 113 2.58 3.73 24.47
CA ALA A 113 3.51 4.55 25.24
C ALA A 113 2.79 5.76 25.86
N TYR A 114 1.90 6.40 25.10
CA TYR A 114 1.08 7.51 25.59
C TYR A 114 0.16 7.08 26.73
N GLN A 115 -0.52 5.94 26.60
CA GLN A 115 -1.40 5.42 27.67
C GLN A 115 -0.63 5.08 28.94
N ILE A 116 0.55 4.48 28.82
CA ILE A 116 1.43 4.16 29.95
C ILE A 116 1.95 5.44 30.62
N GLY A 117 2.45 6.40 29.83
CA GLY A 117 2.95 7.68 30.32
C GLY A 117 1.86 8.47 31.09
N PHE A 118 0.67 8.56 30.52
CA PHE A 118 -0.47 9.22 31.16
C PHE A 118 -0.94 8.50 32.41
N GLY A 119 -0.97 7.16 32.38
CA GLY A 119 -1.32 6.35 33.55
C GLY A 119 -0.32 6.51 34.69
N TRP A 120 0.96 6.67 34.37
CA TRP A 120 2.01 6.89 35.35
C TRP A 120 1.88 8.27 36.04
N GLU A 121 1.68 9.33 35.26
CA GLU A 121 1.47 10.69 35.80
C GLU A 121 0.24 10.77 36.72
N PHE A 122 -0.85 10.14 36.30
CA PHE A 122 -2.07 10.08 37.14
C PHE A 122 -1.87 9.27 38.40
N SER A 123 -1.11 8.17 38.34
CA SER A 123 -0.84 7.30 39.51
C SER A 123 0.14 7.93 40.48
N THR A 124 1.09 8.75 40.06
CA THR A 124 2.12 9.36 40.90
C THR A 124 1.69 10.65 41.53
N GLY A 125 0.54 11.22 41.14
CA GLY A 125 0.00 12.44 41.74
C GLY A 125 0.90 13.68 41.60
N LEU A 126 1.88 13.63 40.72
CA LEU A 126 2.83 14.71 40.46
C LEU A 126 2.23 15.78 39.54
N TYR A 127 1.12 16.38 39.97
CA TYR A 127 0.77 17.71 39.50
C TYR A 127 1.60 18.72 40.29
N VAL A 128 2.74 19.07 39.81
CA VAL A 128 3.44 20.27 40.28
C VAL A 128 2.70 21.46 39.68
N TRP A 129 2.09 22.27 40.58
CA TRP A 129 1.44 23.55 40.27
C TRP A 129 2.47 24.60 39.88
#